data_022460dfe16d53ab4bfefbae0047285a
#
_entry.id   022460dfe16d53ab4bfefbae0047285a
#
_cell.length_a   1.000
_cell.length_b   1.000
_cell.length_c   1.000
_cell.angle_alpha   90.00
_cell.angle_beta   90.00
_cell.angle_gamma   90.00
#
_symmetry.space_group_name_H-M   'P 1'
#
loop_
_entity.id
_entity.type
_entity.pdbx_description
1 polymer ?
#
loop_
_entity_poly.entity_id
_entity_poly.type
_entity_poly.pdbx_seq_one_letter_code
_entity_poly.pdbx_strand_id
1 'polypeptide(L)'
;MSMIIDGTNGLTFNNATTQASAGCVLQVVQTTTNTQTTSSSTSYADATGFTATITPKFATSKVLVMVGANGCFKNAGNTASALNLKLQKNGSDLVTWTTYVAGTGSSVQNYVGSNVLNYLDSPATTSATTYKVQFANNTAASFVGINQNSDTSTLTLMEIAG
;
A
#
# COMPACT_ATOMS: atom_id res chain seq x y z
N MET A 1 -39.19 9.18 -20.13
CA MET A 1 -38.45 8.78 -18.89
C MET A 1 -37.65 9.97 -18.45
N SER A 2 -37.82 10.44 -17.24
CA SER A 2 -37.08 11.57 -16.71
C SER A 2 -36.15 11.09 -15.61
N MET A 3 -34.87 11.37 -15.72
CA MET A 3 -33.90 11.22 -14.65
C MET A 3 -33.86 12.56 -13.89
N ILE A 4 -34.11 12.53 -12.59
CA ILE A 4 -34.06 13.71 -11.75
C ILE A 4 -32.71 13.74 -11.04
N ILE A 5 -31.94 14.80 -11.26
CA ILE A 5 -30.71 15.08 -10.53
C ILE A 5 -31.06 16.15 -9.50
N ASP A 6 -31.10 15.76 -8.24
CA ASP A 6 -31.37 16.67 -7.12
C ASP A 6 -30.12 16.79 -6.25
N GLY A 7 -29.64 18.02 -6.07
CA GLY A 7 -28.45 18.28 -5.26
C GLY A 7 -28.62 17.95 -3.77
N THR A 8 -29.86 17.77 -3.29
CA THR A 8 -30.16 17.42 -1.90
C THR A 8 -30.38 15.93 -1.72
N ASN A 9 -31.03 15.27 -2.67
CA ASN A 9 -31.48 13.88 -2.55
C ASN A 9 -30.72 12.91 -3.46
N GLY A 10 -29.75 13.41 -4.23
CA GLY A 10 -28.93 12.60 -5.12
C GLY A 10 -29.64 12.24 -6.43
N LEU A 11 -29.29 11.11 -7.01
CA LEU A 11 -29.81 10.64 -8.29
C LEU A 11 -30.98 9.70 -8.09
N THR A 12 -32.16 10.09 -8.55
CA THR A 12 -33.37 9.22 -8.52
C THR A 12 -33.54 8.55 -9.86
N PHE A 13 -33.59 7.23 -9.87
CA PHE A 13 -33.84 6.41 -11.05
C PHE A 13 -35.34 6.25 -11.29
N ASN A 14 -35.70 5.87 -12.50
CA ASN A 14 -37.10 5.71 -12.93
C ASN A 14 -37.90 4.63 -12.17
N ASN A 15 -37.26 3.73 -11.47
CA ASN A 15 -37.87 2.72 -10.61
C ASN A 15 -38.08 3.21 -9.16
N ALA A 16 -37.98 4.52 -8.91
CA ALA A 16 -38.09 5.17 -7.62
C ALA A 16 -36.92 4.80 -6.63
N THR A 17 -35.88 4.14 -7.10
CA THR A 17 -34.66 3.97 -6.27
C THR A 17 -33.86 5.24 -6.27
N THR A 18 -33.36 5.63 -5.11
CA THR A 18 -32.53 6.83 -4.92
C THR A 18 -31.10 6.40 -4.59
N GLN A 19 -30.13 6.94 -5.31
CA GLN A 19 -28.74 6.85 -4.93
C GLN A 19 -28.41 8.12 -4.10
N ALA A 20 -28.66 8.05 -2.81
CA ALA A 20 -28.46 9.18 -1.88
C ALA A 20 -26.98 9.44 -1.56
N SER A 21 -26.15 8.42 -1.64
CA SER A 21 -24.68 8.56 -1.58
C SER A 21 -24.09 7.50 -2.48
N ALA A 22 -23.38 7.93 -3.50
CA ALA A 22 -22.55 7.01 -4.24
C ALA A 22 -21.25 6.87 -3.47
N GLY A 23 -20.94 5.69 -3.00
CA GLY A 23 -19.56 5.32 -2.71
C GLY A 23 -18.78 5.36 -4.03
N CYS A 24 -18.51 6.58 -4.54
CA CYS A 24 -17.81 6.76 -5.79
C CYS A 24 -16.32 6.95 -5.52
N VAL A 25 -15.50 6.51 -6.46
CA VAL A 25 -14.09 6.84 -6.48
C VAL A 25 -13.96 8.32 -6.89
N LEU A 26 -13.40 9.13 -6.00
CA LEU A 26 -13.25 10.57 -6.22
C LEU A 26 -11.93 10.93 -6.90
N GLN A 27 -10.88 10.17 -6.62
CA GLN A 27 -9.57 10.28 -7.24
C GLN A 27 -8.76 9.00 -7.06
N VAL A 28 -7.79 8.82 -7.93
CA VAL A 28 -6.80 7.74 -7.86
C VAL A 28 -5.41 8.35 -8.03
N VAL A 29 -4.50 7.98 -7.13
CA VAL A 29 -3.09 8.33 -7.21
C VAL A 29 -2.29 7.03 -7.22
N GLN A 30 -1.36 6.89 -8.15
CA GLN A 30 -0.49 5.73 -8.22
C GLN A 30 0.96 6.15 -8.34
N THR A 31 1.81 5.45 -7.61
CA THR A 31 3.27 5.48 -7.75
C THR A 31 3.75 4.10 -8.14
N THR A 32 4.75 4.04 -9.01
CA THR A 32 5.48 2.84 -9.37
C THR A 32 6.95 3.01 -9.07
N THR A 33 7.61 1.95 -8.65
CA THR A 33 9.06 1.91 -8.45
C THR A 33 9.61 0.55 -8.89
N ASN A 34 10.75 0.56 -9.55
CA ASN A 34 11.51 -0.63 -9.92
C ASN A 34 12.95 -0.58 -9.39
N THR A 35 13.23 0.41 -8.54
CA THR A 35 14.55 0.54 -7.91
C THR A 35 14.72 -0.52 -6.84
N GLN A 36 15.66 -1.43 -7.03
CA GLN A 36 15.99 -2.42 -6.01
C GLN A 36 16.43 -1.71 -4.72
N THR A 37 15.81 -2.07 -3.62
CA THR A 37 16.16 -1.57 -2.29
C THR A 37 16.45 -2.75 -1.38
N THR A 38 17.56 -2.70 -0.66
CA THR A 38 18.03 -3.78 0.23
C THR A 38 18.34 -3.26 1.63
N SER A 39 18.20 -4.12 2.63
CA SER A 39 18.57 -3.83 4.02
C SER A 39 19.04 -5.10 4.74
N SER A 40 20.09 -4.97 5.53
CA SER A 40 20.50 -5.97 6.53
C SER A 40 20.04 -5.61 7.95
N SER A 41 19.36 -4.46 8.12
CA SER A 41 18.94 -3.95 9.42
C SER A 41 17.62 -4.57 9.85
N THR A 42 17.47 -4.79 11.16
CA THR A 42 16.21 -5.14 11.81
C THR A 42 15.31 -3.90 12.05
N SER A 43 15.87 -2.71 11.90
CA SER A 43 15.11 -1.46 11.94
C SER A 43 14.45 -1.22 10.57
N TYR A 44 13.18 -0.84 10.58
CA TYR A 44 12.46 -0.49 9.36
C TYR A 44 13.05 0.74 8.69
N ALA A 45 13.25 0.65 7.38
CA ALA A 45 13.71 1.73 6.52
C ALA A 45 12.74 1.91 5.35
N ASP A 46 12.74 3.10 4.76
CA ASP A 46 11.91 3.41 3.61
C ASP A 46 12.32 2.58 2.38
N ALA A 47 11.35 1.99 1.72
CA ALA A 47 11.56 1.42 0.40
C ALA A 47 11.66 2.57 -0.62
N THR A 48 12.78 2.67 -1.34
CA THR A 48 13.08 3.79 -2.23
C THR A 48 12.00 3.98 -3.29
N GLY A 49 11.44 5.20 -3.34
CA GLY A 49 10.40 5.56 -4.31
C GLY A 49 9.02 4.93 -4.04
N PHE A 50 8.87 4.15 -2.96
CA PHE A 50 7.62 3.44 -2.67
C PHE A 50 6.73 4.27 -1.72
N THR A 51 6.36 5.46 -2.19
CA THR A 51 5.56 6.44 -1.45
C THR A 51 4.57 7.13 -2.39
N ALA A 52 3.38 7.44 -1.89
CA ALA A 52 2.35 8.19 -2.60
C ALA A 52 1.62 9.14 -1.64
N THR A 53 1.19 10.29 -2.15
CA THR A 53 0.47 11.29 -1.38
C THR A 53 -0.87 11.58 -2.04
N ILE A 54 -1.93 11.57 -1.25
CA ILE A 54 -3.28 11.93 -1.67
C ILE A 54 -3.82 13.05 -0.78
N THR A 55 -4.58 13.97 -1.37
CA THR A 55 -5.29 15.01 -0.62
C THR A 55 -6.78 14.73 -0.70
N PRO A 56 -7.40 14.12 0.34
CA PRO A 56 -8.82 13.78 0.28
C PRO A 56 -9.69 15.00 0.09
N LYS A 57 -10.75 14.87 -0.72
CA LYS A 57 -11.70 15.94 -0.99
C LYS A 57 -12.65 16.18 0.18
N PHE A 58 -12.93 15.14 0.96
CA PHE A 58 -13.81 15.22 2.12
C PHE A 58 -13.19 14.53 3.32
N ALA A 59 -13.38 15.09 4.52
CA ALA A 59 -12.88 14.49 5.77
C ALA A 59 -13.57 13.16 6.10
N THR A 60 -14.75 12.90 5.53
CA THR A 60 -15.48 11.62 5.65
C THR A 60 -14.99 10.56 4.68
N SER A 61 -14.23 10.93 3.65
CA SER A 61 -13.72 9.99 2.65
C SER A 61 -12.82 8.93 3.28
N LYS A 62 -12.84 7.75 2.66
CA LYS A 62 -11.91 6.67 2.95
C LYS A 62 -10.86 6.59 1.85
N VAL A 63 -9.69 6.07 2.18
CA VAL A 63 -8.62 5.81 1.22
C VAL A 63 -8.33 4.31 1.18
N LEU A 64 -8.64 3.67 0.06
CA LEU A 64 -8.18 2.32 -0.21
C LEU A 64 -6.74 2.38 -0.67
N VAL A 65 -5.86 1.80 0.15
CA VAL A 65 -4.43 1.67 -0.12
C VAL A 65 -4.16 0.27 -0.66
N MET A 66 -3.69 0.18 -1.90
CA MET A 66 -3.33 -1.08 -2.53
C MET A 66 -1.83 -1.09 -2.79
N VAL A 67 -1.14 -2.06 -2.22
CA VAL A 67 0.30 -2.24 -2.35
C VAL A 67 0.57 -3.54 -3.08
N GLY A 68 1.36 -3.47 -4.14
CA GLY A 68 1.97 -4.63 -4.79
C GLY A 68 3.49 -4.53 -4.65
N ALA A 69 4.07 -5.19 -3.66
CA ALA A 69 5.52 -5.26 -3.47
C ALA A 69 6.05 -6.48 -4.24
N ASN A 70 6.75 -6.21 -5.33
CA ASN A 70 7.26 -7.24 -6.24
C ASN A 70 8.75 -7.47 -6.06
N GLY A 71 9.24 -8.61 -6.55
CA GLY A 71 10.66 -8.96 -6.42
C GLY A 71 11.12 -9.02 -4.97
N CYS A 72 10.28 -9.51 -4.06
CA CYS A 72 10.63 -9.73 -2.67
C CYS A 72 11.62 -10.88 -2.54
N PHE A 73 12.70 -10.69 -1.78
CA PHE A 73 13.73 -11.71 -1.64
C PHE A 73 14.49 -11.65 -0.33
N LYS A 74 15.15 -12.74 0.00
CA LYS A 74 16.27 -12.79 0.93
C LYS A 74 17.52 -13.25 0.21
N ASN A 75 18.69 -12.73 0.59
CA ASN A 75 19.96 -13.21 0.09
C ASN A 75 20.44 -14.46 0.86
N ALA A 76 21.42 -15.15 0.29
CA ALA A 76 22.11 -16.25 0.94
C ALA A 76 22.89 -15.79 2.19
N GLY A 77 23.26 -16.71 3.04
CA GLY A 77 24.20 -16.48 4.15
C GLY A 77 23.58 -16.58 5.54
N ASN A 78 22.25 -16.58 5.69
CA ASN A 78 21.64 -16.72 7.01
C ASN A 78 20.28 -17.44 6.93
N THR A 79 20.04 -18.33 7.91
CA THR A 79 18.81 -19.14 7.98
C THR A 79 17.59 -18.33 8.47
N ALA A 80 17.81 -17.32 9.31
CA ALA A 80 16.76 -16.53 9.94
C ALA A 80 16.46 -15.20 9.22
N SER A 81 17.21 -14.86 8.16
CA SER A 81 16.91 -13.67 7.33
C SER A 81 15.59 -13.86 6.62
N ALA A 82 14.73 -12.85 6.71
CA ALA A 82 13.44 -12.79 6.06
C ALA A 82 12.98 -11.33 5.95
N LEU A 83 12.22 -11.00 4.92
CA LEU A 83 11.72 -9.65 4.68
C LEU A 83 10.46 -9.42 5.53
N ASN A 84 10.43 -8.31 6.24
CA ASN A 84 9.26 -7.79 6.94
C ASN A 84 8.82 -6.49 6.26
N LEU A 85 7.52 -6.34 6.03
CA LEU A 85 6.93 -5.20 5.33
C LEU A 85 5.92 -4.47 6.21
N LYS A 86 5.94 -3.12 6.14
CA LYS A 86 5.08 -2.24 6.91
C LYS A 86 4.59 -1.06 6.07
N LEU A 87 3.33 -0.67 6.27
CA LEU A 87 2.75 0.54 5.72
C LEU A 87 2.73 1.63 6.80
N GLN A 88 3.21 2.81 6.45
CA GLN A 88 3.10 4.03 7.27
C GLN A 88 2.15 5.04 6.64
N LYS A 89 1.56 5.88 7.49
CA LYS A 89 0.81 7.10 7.16
C LYS A 89 1.41 8.29 7.88
N ASN A 90 1.85 9.32 7.14
CA ASN A 90 2.43 10.55 7.69
C ASN A 90 3.54 10.30 8.73
N GLY A 91 4.39 9.28 8.51
CA GLY A 91 5.48 8.91 9.40
C GLY A 91 5.08 8.03 10.60
N SER A 92 3.80 7.73 10.78
CA SER A 92 3.31 6.83 11.82
C SER A 92 2.99 5.46 11.25
N ASP A 93 3.24 4.40 12.02
CA ASP A 93 2.94 3.04 11.64
C ASP A 93 1.43 2.83 11.50
N LEU A 94 0.99 2.35 10.36
CA LEU A 94 -0.41 2.04 10.11
C LEU A 94 -0.68 0.54 10.24
N VAL A 95 0.11 -0.27 9.55
CA VAL A 95 0.01 -1.73 9.64
C VAL A 95 1.32 -2.40 9.23
N THR A 96 1.73 -3.42 9.98
CA THR A 96 2.68 -4.43 9.53
C THR A 96 1.86 -5.55 8.89
N TRP A 97 1.91 -5.67 7.54
CA TRP A 97 1.01 -6.62 6.87
C TRP A 97 1.62 -7.99 6.64
N THR A 98 2.93 -8.08 6.74
CA THR A 98 3.59 -9.37 6.59
C THR A 98 4.95 -9.36 7.29
N THR A 99 5.28 -10.51 7.82
CA THR A 99 6.58 -10.81 8.40
C THR A 99 7.09 -12.14 7.83
N TYR A 100 8.39 -12.30 7.80
CA TYR A 100 9.04 -13.54 7.39
C TYR A 100 8.85 -13.91 5.91
N VAL A 101 8.68 -12.92 5.02
CA VAL A 101 8.63 -13.13 3.58
C VAL A 101 9.98 -13.62 3.09
N ALA A 102 9.96 -14.57 2.15
CA ALA A 102 11.15 -15.24 1.62
C ALA A 102 11.99 -16.01 2.65
N GLY A 103 11.57 -16.10 3.91
CA GLY A 103 12.20 -16.92 4.92
C GLY A 103 12.10 -18.41 4.58
N THR A 104 13.22 -19.15 4.66
CA THR A 104 13.28 -20.58 4.27
C THR A 104 13.77 -21.48 5.37
N GLY A 105 14.27 -20.93 6.50
CA GLY A 105 14.99 -21.72 7.50
C GLY A 105 16.32 -22.29 6.99
N SER A 106 16.77 -21.87 5.81
CA SER A 106 18.01 -22.29 5.15
C SER A 106 18.87 -21.08 4.81
N SER A 107 20.17 -21.25 4.65
CA SER A 107 21.11 -20.19 4.24
C SER A 107 21.09 -19.88 2.75
N VAL A 108 20.20 -20.49 1.98
CA VAL A 108 20.06 -20.23 0.55
C VAL A 108 19.36 -18.90 0.26
N GLN A 109 19.63 -18.35 -0.90
CA GLN A 109 18.87 -17.26 -1.45
C GLN A 109 17.44 -17.74 -1.79
N ASN A 110 16.46 -16.88 -1.55
CA ASN A 110 15.07 -17.19 -1.91
C ASN A 110 14.37 -15.96 -2.48
N TYR A 111 13.72 -16.15 -3.61
CA TYR A 111 12.89 -15.16 -4.27
C TYR A 111 11.42 -15.53 -4.09
N VAL A 112 10.63 -14.55 -3.73
CA VAL A 112 9.17 -14.65 -3.66
C VAL A 112 8.64 -13.57 -4.58
N GLY A 113 7.75 -13.88 -5.50
CA GLY A 113 7.24 -12.93 -6.48
C GLY A 113 6.62 -11.69 -5.85
N SER A 114 5.30 -11.67 -5.67
CA SER A 114 4.57 -10.52 -5.15
C SER A 114 4.12 -10.73 -3.72
N ASN A 115 4.19 -9.66 -2.92
CA ASN A 115 3.51 -9.57 -1.63
C ASN A 115 2.55 -8.39 -1.67
N VAL A 116 1.27 -8.61 -1.37
CA VAL A 116 0.22 -7.62 -1.58
C VAL A 116 -0.47 -7.22 -0.29
N LEU A 117 -0.92 -5.97 -0.22
CA LEU A 117 -1.77 -5.44 0.83
C LEU A 117 -2.92 -4.65 0.20
N ASN A 118 -4.14 -4.88 0.70
CA ASN A 118 -5.27 -3.98 0.51
C ASN A 118 -5.71 -3.50 1.90
N TYR A 119 -5.66 -2.19 2.12
CA TYR A 119 -5.98 -1.58 3.40
C TYR A 119 -6.90 -0.38 3.20
N LEU A 120 -8.04 -0.37 3.88
CA LEU A 120 -8.98 0.74 3.86
C LEU A 120 -8.76 1.64 5.07
N ASP A 121 -8.18 2.81 4.83
CA ASP A 121 -7.93 3.83 5.86
C ASP A 121 -9.06 4.87 5.92
N SER A 122 -9.23 5.46 7.10
CA SER A 122 -10.10 6.61 7.33
C SER A 122 -9.22 7.76 7.83
N PRO A 123 -8.63 8.56 6.95
CA PRO A 123 -7.66 9.58 7.34
C PRO A 123 -8.29 10.75 8.10
N ALA A 124 -9.60 10.94 8.00
CA ALA A 124 -10.40 11.96 8.66
C ALA A 124 -9.85 13.39 8.47
N THR A 125 -9.33 13.68 7.29
CA THR A 125 -8.71 14.98 6.94
C THR A 125 -8.86 15.29 5.47
N THR A 126 -8.80 16.60 5.15
CA THR A 126 -8.66 17.12 3.78
C THR A 126 -7.23 17.63 3.51
N SER A 127 -6.30 17.39 4.41
CA SER A 127 -4.87 17.70 4.21
C SER A 127 -4.15 16.59 3.45
N ALA A 128 -3.04 16.94 2.82
CA ALA A 128 -2.19 15.97 2.14
C ALA A 128 -1.78 14.84 3.11
N THR A 129 -2.04 13.62 2.69
CA THR A 129 -1.78 12.39 3.47
C THR A 129 -0.85 11.49 2.67
N THR A 130 0.31 11.21 3.24
CA THR A 130 1.36 10.43 2.59
C THR A 130 1.36 9.00 3.13
N TYR A 131 1.28 8.03 2.24
CA TYR A 131 1.46 6.61 2.55
C TYR A 131 2.81 6.16 2.02
N LYS A 132 3.49 5.30 2.79
CA LYS A 132 4.84 4.86 2.50
C LYS A 132 5.02 3.40 2.90
N VAL A 133 5.70 2.63 2.05
CA VAL A 133 6.13 1.28 2.38
C VAL A 133 7.50 1.31 3.01
N GLN A 134 7.63 0.63 4.14
CA GLN A 134 8.89 0.36 4.82
C GLN A 134 9.16 -1.14 4.90
N PHE A 135 10.42 -1.49 5.01
CA PHE A 135 10.85 -2.88 5.15
C PHE A 135 12.03 -3.02 6.12
N ALA A 136 12.18 -4.21 6.66
CA ALA A 136 13.27 -4.58 7.55
C ALA A 136 13.67 -6.04 7.31
N ASN A 137 14.87 -6.40 7.73
CA ASN A 137 15.25 -7.79 7.87
C ASN A 137 14.81 -8.33 9.24
N ASN A 138 14.43 -9.59 9.29
CA ASN A 138 14.10 -10.27 10.55
C ASN A 138 15.32 -10.45 11.47
N THR A 139 16.54 -10.48 10.91
CA THR A 139 17.80 -10.58 11.64
C THR A 139 18.91 -9.81 10.93
N ALA A 140 19.86 -9.25 11.68
CA ALA A 140 20.95 -8.42 11.15
C ALA A 140 22.15 -9.25 10.63
N ALA A 141 21.91 -10.30 9.83
CA ALA A 141 22.97 -11.22 9.42
C ALA A 141 23.17 -11.40 7.91
N SER A 142 22.18 -11.09 7.10
CA SER A 142 22.22 -11.08 5.63
C SER A 142 21.33 -9.94 5.17
N PHE A 143 21.12 -9.76 3.88
CA PHE A 143 20.20 -8.73 3.43
C PHE A 143 18.93 -9.32 2.80
N VAL A 144 17.89 -8.53 2.87
CA VAL A 144 16.61 -8.75 2.24
C VAL A 144 16.30 -7.56 1.33
N GLY A 145 15.33 -7.69 0.45
CA GLY A 145 14.97 -6.54 -0.39
C GLY A 145 13.71 -6.76 -1.21
N ILE A 146 13.40 -5.72 -1.95
CA ILE A 146 12.30 -5.64 -2.90
C ILE A 146 12.82 -5.16 -4.25
N ASN A 147 12.00 -5.32 -5.30
CA ASN A 147 12.30 -4.95 -6.68
C ASN A 147 13.56 -5.65 -7.22
N GLN A 148 13.78 -6.92 -6.84
CA GLN A 148 14.82 -7.73 -7.45
C GLN A 148 14.61 -7.82 -8.96
N ASN A 149 15.71 -7.80 -9.73
CA ASN A 149 15.70 -7.81 -11.20
C ASN A 149 14.91 -6.66 -11.84
N SER A 150 14.79 -5.52 -11.15
CA SER A 150 13.98 -4.37 -11.58
C SER A 150 12.48 -4.67 -11.69
N ASP A 151 11.98 -5.64 -10.94
CA ASP A 151 10.56 -5.89 -10.83
C ASP A 151 9.83 -4.62 -10.37
N THR A 152 8.72 -4.32 -11.02
CA THR A 152 7.97 -3.09 -10.73
C THR A 152 6.98 -3.30 -9.60
N SER A 153 7.15 -2.55 -8.52
CA SER A 153 6.19 -2.44 -7.41
C SER A 153 5.26 -1.24 -7.60
N THR A 154 4.04 -1.35 -7.07
CA THR A 154 3.01 -0.32 -7.20
C THR A 154 2.37 0.02 -5.86
N LEU A 155 2.13 1.31 -5.63
CA LEU A 155 1.33 1.83 -4.53
C LEU A 155 0.20 2.67 -5.12
N THR A 156 -1.02 2.20 -4.97
CA THR A 156 -2.22 2.88 -5.47
C THR A 156 -3.07 3.34 -4.30
N LEU A 157 -3.43 4.60 -4.31
CA LEU A 157 -4.35 5.24 -3.36
C LEU A 157 -5.63 5.59 -4.09
N MET A 158 -6.76 5.13 -3.58
CA MET A 158 -8.07 5.38 -4.18
C MET A 158 -8.96 6.04 -3.13
N GLU A 159 -9.34 7.29 -3.34
CA GLU A 159 -10.31 7.96 -2.47
C GLU A 159 -11.72 7.49 -2.79
N ILE A 160 -12.41 7.02 -1.78
CA ILE A 160 -13.80 6.58 -1.81
C ILE A 160 -14.62 7.57 -1.01
N ALA A 161 -15.69 8.12 -1.62
CA ALA A 161 -16.63 8.99 -0.91
C ALA A 161 -17.22 8.27 0.31
N GLY A 162 -17.27 8.97 1.45
CA GLY A 162 -17.88 8.50 2.69
C GLY A 162 -19.14 9.29 3.03
#